data_7dd6b6b59ef6d72316f6dd3fed1009f0
#
_entry.id   7dd6b6b59ef6d72316f6dd3fed1009f0
#
_cell.length_a   1.000
_cell.length_b   1.000
_cell.length_c   1.000
_cell.angle_alpha   90.00
_cell.angle_beta   90.00
_cell.angle_gamma   90.00
#
_symmetry.space_group_name_H-M   'P 1'
#
loop_
_entity.id
_entity.type
_entity.pdbx_description
1 polymer ?
#
loop_
_entity_poly.entity_id
_entity_poly.type
_entity_poly.pdbx_seq_one_letter_code
_entity_poly.pdbx_strand_id
1 'polypeptide(L)'
;TIRYDDRIILKELDWMVHRGEKWALTGQNGSGKSTLLSLVCADNPQSYACDIALFGRKRGTGESIWEIKKRIGYVSPEIHRAYLKNMPAIDIVASGLHDSVGLYVRPKPEQRGICEEWMKVFGIGDLKDRSFLQLSSGEQRLVLLARAFVKEPDLLILDEPLHGLDTRNREKVRGI
;
A
#
# COMPACT_ATOMS: atom_id res chain seq x y z
N THR A 1 -3.19 23.52 -2.15
CA THR A 1 -4.29 23.56 -1.15
C THR A 1 -5.34 22.54 -1.53
N ILE A 2 -5.75 21.70 -0.57
CA ILE A 2 -6.80 20.67 -0.74
C ILE A 2 -8.01 21.06 0.11
N ARG A 3 -9.21 20.96 -0.49
CA ARG A 3 -10.48 21.27 0.14
C ARG A 3 -11.48 20.11 -0.04
N TYR A 4 -12.27 19.85 0.99
CA TYR A 4 -13.48 19.06 0.91
C TYR A 4 -14.62 19.95 1.40
N ASP A 5 -15.57 20.19 0.51
CA ASP A 5 -16.61 21.21 0.68
C ASP A 5 -15.96 22.57 1.04
N ASP A 6 -16.37 23.20 2.13
CA ASP A 6 -15.81 24.48 2.59
C ASP A 6 -14.60 24.32 3.54
N ARG A 7 -14.21 23.09 3.86
CA ARG A 7 -13.11 22.82 4.80
C ARG A 7 -11.78 22.63 4.07
N ILE A 8 -10.79 23.43 4.42
CA ILE A 8 -9.40 23.25 3.98
C ILE A 8 -8.77 22.14 4.82
N ILE A 9 -8.30 21.08 4.15
CA ILE A 9 -7.60 19.96 4.78
C ILE A 9 -6.08 20.16 4.72
N LEU A 10 -5.56 20.56 3.56
CA LEU A 10 -4.14 20.83 3.36
C LEU A 10 -3.97 22.22 2.75
N LYS A 11 -3.16 23.07 3.36
CA LYS A 11 -2.90 24.43 2.91
C LYS A 11 -1.40 24.63 2.71
N GLU A 12 -1.01 25.08 1.51
CA GLU A 12 0.36 25.54 1.20
C GLU A 12 1.45 24.57 1.68
N LEU A 13 1.26 23.27 1.39
CA LEU A 13 2.22 22.23 1.73
C LEU A 13 3.27 22.12 0.62
N ASP A 14 4.52 22.40 0.96
CA ASP A 14 5.69 22.09 0.14
C ASP A 14 6.42 20.90 0.80
N TRP A 15 6.60 19.84 0.04
CA TRP A 15 7.25 18.65 0.53
C TRP A 15 7.97 17.94 -0.61
N MET A 16 9.21 17.57 -0.36
CA MET A 16 10.06 16.84 -1.32
C MET A 16 10.66 15.63 -0.63
N VAL A 17 10.63 14.51 -1.31
CA VAL A 17 11.19 13.23 -0.86
C VAL A 17 12.21 12.76 -1.90
N HIS A 18 13.42 12.46 -1.47
CA HIS A 18 14.48 11.95 -2.32
C HIS A 18 14.60 10.44 -2.22
N ARG A 19 15.23 9.84 -3.22
CA ARG A 19 15.47 8.40 -3.24
C ARG A 19 16.32 7.97 -2.04
N GLY A 20 15.85 6.90 -1.36
CA GLY A 20 16.51 6.34 -0.17
C GLY A 20 16.13 7.01 1.14
N GLU A 21 15.36 8.09 1.12
CA GLU A 21 14.87 8.72 2.34
C GLU A 21 13.73 7.90 2.97
N LYS A 22 13.67 7.96 4.30
CA LYS A 22 12.61 7.37 5.12
C LYS A 22 11.94 8.49 5.92
N TRP A 23 10.63 8.65 5.73
CA TRP A 23 9.84 9.71 6.35
C TRP A 23 8.79 9.13 7.30
N ALA A 24 8.61 9.76 8.44
CA ALA A 24 7.52 9.50 9.36
C ALA A 24 6.56 10.68 9.35
N LEU A 25 5.35 10.46 8.82
CA LEU A 25 4.28 11.45 8.81
C LEU A 25 3.46 11.33 10.10
N THR A 26 3.62 12.30 11.00
CA THR A 26 2.94 12.32 12.31
C THR A 26 1.93 13.45 12.39
N GLY A 27 0.94 13.32 13.25
CA GLY A 27 -0.08 14.33 13.48
C GLY A 27 -1.35 13.74 14.09
N GLN A 28 -2.22 14.59 14.59
CA GLN A 28 -3.50 14.20 15.19
C GLN A 28 -4.44 13.52 14.18
N ASN A 29 -5.42 12.76 14.65
CA ASN A 29 -6.46 12.22 13.80
C ASN A 29 -7.24 13.35 13.13
N GLY A 30 -7.52 13.20 11.83
CA GLY A 30 -8.16 14.24 11.03
C GLY A 30 -7.26 15.38 10.57
N SER A 31 -5.93 15.32 10.78
CA SER A 31 -4.98 16.35 10.31
C SER A 31 -4.65 16.28 8.82
N GLY A 32 -5.27 15.38 8.06
CA GLY A 32 -5.08 15.27 6.61
C GLY A 32 -3.97 14.31 6.17
N LYS A 33 -3.39 13.49 7.07
CA LYS A 33 -2.34 12.51 6.72
C LYS A 33 -2.76 11.56 5.60
N SER A 34 -3.86 10.84 5.78
CA SER A 34 -4.37 9.90 4.77
C SER A 34 -4.79 10.61 3.47
N THR A 35 -5.28 11.85 3.57
CA THR A 35 -5.55 12.69 2.39
C THR A 35 -4.27 12.98 1.61
N LEU A 36 -3.19 13.36 2.29
CA LEU A 36 -1.89 13.60 1.65
C LEU A 36 -1.37 12.33 0.97
N LEU A 37 -1.45 11.19 1.66
CA LEU A 37 -1.01 9.90 1.10
C LEU A 37 -1.87 9.48 -0.12
N SER A 38 -3.17 9.70 -0.08
CA SER A 38 -4.06 9.40 -1.21
C SER A 38 -3.78 10.26 -2.45
N LEU A 39 -3.30 11.49 -2.27
CA LEU A 39 -2.86 12.34 -3.38
C LEU A 39 -1.62 11.76 -4.06
N VAL A 40 -0.65 11.28 -3.28
CA VAL A 40 0.57 10.66 -3.79
C VAL A 40 0.25 9.35 -4.51
N CYS A 41 -0.64 8.52 -3.95
CA CYS A 41 -1.07 7.25 -4.55
C CYS A 41 -1.94 7.41 -5.80
N ALA A 42 -2.27 8.63 -6.20
CA ALA A 42 -3.16 8.93 -7.32
C ALA A 42 -4.60 8.40 -7.14
N ASP A 43 -5.01 8.10 -5.93
CA ASP A 43 -6.37 7.66 -5.60
C ASP A 43 -7.34 8.84 -5.39
N ASN A 44 -6.81 10.05 -5.26
CA ASN A 44 -7.57 11.27 -5.05
C ASN A 44 -7.66 12.10 -6.35
N PRO A 45 -8.87 12.37 -6.88
CA PRO A 45 -9.04 13.17 -8.10
C PRO A 45 -8.45 14.58 -8.01
N GLN A 46 -8.36 15.16 -6.81
CA GLN A 46 -7.76 16.49 -6.62
C GLN A 46 -6.24 16.50 -6.84
N SER A 47 -5.61 15.33 -7.01
CA SER A 47 -4.18 15.23 -7.34
C SER A 47 -3.83 15.95 -8.64
N TYR A 48 -4.76 16.02 -9.60
CA TYR A 48 -4.57 16.74 -10.87
C TYR A 48 -4.65 18.26 -10.72
N ALA A 49 -5.31 18.76 -9.68
CA ALA A 49 -5.39 20.20 -9.38
C ALA A 49 -4.21 20.70 -8.55
N CYS A 50 -3.31 19.82 -8.12
CA CYS A 50 -2.16 20.13 -7.31
C CYS A 50 -0.86 20.02 -8.13
N ASP A 51 0.15 20.80 -7.74
CA ASP A 51 1.48 20.66 -8.30
C ASP A 51 2.21 19.48 -7.61
N ILE A 52 2.00 18.29 -8.15
CA ILE A 52 2.59 17.05 -7.65
C ILE A 52 3.48 16.47 -8.74
N ALA A 53 4.73 16.20 -8.41
CA ALA A 53 5.63 15.42 -9.25
C ALA A 53 5.97 14.10 -8.56
N LEU A 54 5.88 13.01 -9.30
CA LEU A 54 6.23 11.66 -8.84
C LEU A 54 7.30 11.08 -9.76
N PHE A 55 8.36 10.55 -9.15
CA PHE A 55 9.46 9.94 -9.88
C PHE A 55 10.08 10.86 -10.97
N GLY A 56 10.14 12.16 -10.66
CA GLY A 56 10.69 13.19 -11.57
C GLY A 56 9.73 13.67 -12.66
N ARG A 57 8.46 13.22 -12.68
CA ARG A 57 7.45 13.63 -13.66
C ARG A 57 6.28 14.33 -12.97
N LYS A 58 5.87 15.46 -13.53
CA LYS A 58 4.67 16.18 -13.07
C LYS A 58 3.41 15.38 -13.40
N ARG A 59 2.47 15.32 -12.48
CA ARG A 59 1.16 14.69 -12.69
C ARG A 59 0.41 15.35 -13.83
N GLY A 60 -0.23 14.50 -14.67
CA GLY A 60 -1.02 14.97 -15.82
C GLY A 60 -0.21 15.29 -17.07
N THR A 61 1.07 14.90 -17.15
CA THR A 61 1.92 15.10 -18.33
C THR A 61 2.02 13.89 -19.25
N GLY A 62 1.03 12.99 -19.19
CA GLY A 62 0.90 11.85 -20.12
C GLY A 62 1.22 10.49 -19.53
N GLU A 63 1.61 10.41 -18.25
CA GLU A 63 1.72 9.13 -17.56
C GLU A 63 0.34 8.57 -17.21
N SER A 64 0.19 7.25 -17.33
CA SER A 64 -1.02 6.59 -16.89
C SER A 64 -1.00 6.39 -15.37
N ILE A 65 -2.19 6.42 -14.76
CA ILE A 65 -2.34 6.11 -13.33
C ILE A 65 -1.80 4.71 -12.97
N TRP A 66 -1.89 3.78 -13.92
CA TRP A 66 -1.41 2.40 -13.76
C TRP A 66 0.11 2.32 -13.71
N GLU A 67 0.81 3.13 -14.51
CA GLU A 67 2.28 3.22 -14.47
C GLU A 67 2.78 3.72 -13.13
N ILE A 68 2.09 4.70 -12.55
CA ILE A 68 2.41 5.21 -11.22
C ILE A 68 2.11 4.16 -10.14
N LYS A 69 0.93 3.54 -10.18
CA LYS A 69 0.51 2.53 -9.19
C LYS A 69 1.43 1.31 -9.18
N LYS A 70 1.98 0.90 -10.31
CA LYS A 70 2.97 -0.17 -10.38
C LYS A 70 4.24 0.11 -9.56
N ARG A 71 4.61 1.38 -9.43
CA ARG A 71 5.81 1.83 -8.73
C ARG A 71 5.59 2.15 -7.25
N ILE A 72 4.34 2.14 -6.78
CA ILE A 72 3.98 2.47 -5.40
C ILE A 72 3.40 1.24 -4.71
N GLY A 73 4.04 0.79 -3.62
CA GLY A 73 3.45 -0.14 -2.66
C GLY A 73 2.63 0.65 -1.64
N TYR A 74 1.36 0.32 -1.45
CA TYR A 74 0.50 1.03 -0.54
C TYR A 74 -0.25 0.07 0.39
N VAL A 75 -0.16 0.34 1.69
CA VAL A 75 -0.92 -0.35 2.73
C VAL A 75 -1.68 0.68 3.55
N SER A 76 -2.99 0.50 3.66
CA SER A 76 -3.87 1.37 4.43
C SER A 76 -5.04 0.58 5.03
N PRO A 77 -5.76 1.15 6.01
CA PRO A 77 -6.99 0.56 6.52
C PRO A 77 -8.07 0.36 5.46
N GLU A 78 -8.14 1.24 4.45
CA GLU A 78 -9.09 1.15 3.33
C GLU A 78 -8.79 -0.08 2.47
N ILE A 79 -7.52 -0.30 2.12
CA ILE A 79 -7.09 -1.49 1.38
C ILE A 79 -7.42 -2.74 2.17
N HIS A 80 -7.18 -2.75 3.47
CA HIS A 80 -7.53 -3.90 4.31
C HIS A 80 -9.02 -4.25 4.18
N ARG A 81 -9.91 -3.26 4.31
CA ARG A 81 -11.35 -3.48 4.17
C ARG A 81 -11.76 -4.00 2.78
N ALA A 82 -11.09 -3.52 1.73
CA ALA A 82 -11.34 -3.95 0.35
C ALA A 82 -10.99 -5.43 0.10
N TYR A 83 -10.05 -5.98 0.88
CA TYR A 83 -9.60 -7.37 0.77
C TYR A 83 -10.29 -8.35 1.72
N LEU A 84 -11.32 -7.96 2.45
CA LEU A 84 -12.13 -8.88 3.25
C LEU A 84 -12.94 -9.82 2.37
N LYS A 85 -12.26 -10.76 1.70
CA LYS A 85 -12.81 -11.71 0.73
C LYS A 85 -12.37 -13.14 1.07
N ASN A 86 -13.23 -14.08 0.72
CA ASN A 86 -12.91 -15.50 0.87
C ASN A 86 -12.02 -15.99 -0.27
N MET A 87 -10.72 -15.68 -0.17
CA MET A 87 -9.71 -16.14 -1.14
C MET A 87 -8.42 -16.49 -0.41
N PRO A 88 -7.59 -17.39 -0.97
CA PRO A 88 -6.31 -17.77 -0.37
C PRO A 88 -5.38 -16.57 -0.16
N ALA A 89 -4.62 -16.56 0.92
CA ALA A 89 -3.70 -15.48 1.25
C ALA A 89 -2.68 -15.22 0.13
N ILE A 90 -2.17 -16.27 -0.51
CA ILE A 90 -1.23 -16.15 -1.63
C ILE A 90 -1.83 -15.42 -2.84
N ASP A 91 -3.12 -15.58 -3.10
CA ASP A 91 -3.80 -14.92 -4.22
C ASP A 91 -3.96 -13.42 -3.95
N ILE A 92 -4.10 -13.03 -2.67
CA ILE A 92 -4.05 -11.62 -2.27
C ILE A 92 -2.67 -11.04 -2.50
N VAL A 93 -1.61 -11.73 -2.10
CA VAL A 93 -0.23 -11.28 -2.36
C VAL A 93 0.01 -11.14 -3.87
N ALA A 94 -0.39 -12.14 -4.67
CA ALA A 94 -0.25 -12.14 -6.13
C ALA A 94 -1.01 -11.00 -6.81
N SER A 95 -2.13 -10.54 -6.25
CA SER A 95 -2.88 -9.39 -6.77
C SER A 95 -2.06 -8.10 -6.76
N GLY A 96 -1.03 -8.02 -5.91
CA GLY A 96 -0.09 -6.90 -5.85
C GLY A 96 0.74 -6.73 -7.13
N LEU A 97 1.03 -7.82 -7.84
CA LEU A 97 1.74 -7.78 -9.11
C LEU A 97 0.94 -7.09 -10.24
N HIS A 98 -0.37 -7.06 -10.10
CA HIS A 98 -1.30 -6.50 -11.08
C HIS A 98 -2.02 -5.24 -10.58
N ASP A 99 -1.73 -4.77 -9.38
CA ASP A 99 -2.38 -3.63 -8.70
C ASP A 99 -3.92 -3.69 -8.70
N SER A 100 -4.46 -4.91 -8.68
CA SER A 100 -5.91 -5.14 -8.66
C SER A 100 -6.42 -5.48 -7.27
N VAL A 101 -7.69 -5.16 -6.99
CA VAL A 101 -8.40 -5.67 -5.83
C VAL A 101 -9.03 -7.02 -6.19
N GLY A 102 -8.28 -8.08 -5.93
CA GLY A 102 -8.61 -9.44 -6.32
C GLY A 102 -7.72 -9.93 -7.46
N LEU A 103 -7.76 -11.23 -7.68
CA LEU A 103 -6.95 -11.89 -8.69
C LEU A 103 -7.81 -12.18 -9.93
N TYR A 104 -7.67 -11.37 -10.97
CA TYR A 104 -8.37 -11.55 -12.25
C TYR A 104 -7.57 -12.36 -13.26
N VAL A 105 -6.25 -12.48 -13.04
CA VAL A 105 -5.33 -13.24 -13.89
C VAL A 105 -4.61 -14.24 -12.99
N ARG A 106 -4.62 -15.52 -13.38
CA ARG A 106 -3.85 -16.54 -12.64
C ARG A 106 -2.36 -16.22 -12.73
N PRO A 107 -1.65 -16.12 -11.59
CA PRO A 107 -0.22 -15.84 -11.60
C PRO A 107 0.52 -17.01 -12.28
N LYS A 108 1.55 -16.70 -13.04
CA LYS A 108 2.48 -17.69 -13.56
C LYS A 108 3.20 -18.40 -12.42
N PRO A 109 3.71 -19.63 -12.61
CA PRO A 109 4.43 -20.37 -11.57
C PRO A 109 5.59 -19.55 -10.95
N GLU A 110 6.34 -18.81 -11.76
CA GLU A 110 7.43 -17.93 -11.30
C GLU A 110 6.93 -16.80 -10.39
N GLN A 111 5.82 -16.17 -10.76
CA GLN A 111 5.18 -15.12 -9.96
C GLN A 111 4.68 -15.68 -8.61
N ARG A 112 4.16 -16.91 -8.63
CA ARG A 112 3.74 -17.58 -7.41
C ARG A 112 4.91 -17.86 -6.48
N GLY A 113 6.07 -18.25 -7.02
CA GLY A 113 7.31 -18.43 -6.26
C GLY A 113 7.74 -17.15 -5.54
N ILE A 114 7.73 -16.02 -6.23
CA ILE A 114 8.04 -14.71 -5.64
C ILE A 114 7.06 -14.37 -4.49
N CYS A 115 5.78 -14.64 -4.67
CA CYS A 115 4.79 -14.43 -3.61
C CYS A 115 5.07 -15.32 -2.38
N GLU A 116 5.43 -16.58 -2.58
CA GLU A 116 5.77 -17.49 -1.48
C GLU A 116 7.02 -17.04 -0.73
N GLU A 117 8.02 -16.52 -1.42
CA GLU A 117 9.22 -15.96 -0.79
C GLU A 117 8.90 -14.75 0.09
N TRP A 118 8.13 -13.80 -0.42
CA TRP A 118 7.69 -12.66 0.39
C TRP A 118 6.85 -13.08 1.59
N MET A 119 5.97 -14.06 1.43
CA MET A 119 5.22 -14.61 2.57
C MET A 119 6.13 -15.27 3.61
N LYS A 120 7.22 -15.93 3.20
CA LYS A 120 8.23 -16.46 4.12
C LYS A 120 8.98 -15.36 4.85
N VAL A 121 9.39 -14.29 4.15
CA VAL A 121 10.05 -13.12 4.75
C VAL A 121 9.19 -12.54 5.88
N PHE A 122 7.88 -12.41 5.67
CA PHE A 122 6.94 -11.95 6.71
C PHE A 122 6.56 -13.02 7.74
N GLY A 123 7.11 -14.25 7.64
CA GLY A 123 6.84 -15.34 8.56
C GLY A 123 5.41 -15.85 8.55
N ILE A 124 4.77 -15.83 7.38
CA ILE A 124 3.39 -16.27 7.11
C ILE A 124 3.30 -17.28 5.96
N GLY A 125 4.43 -17.94 5.61
CA GLY A 125 4.47 -18.92 4.52
C GLY A 125 3.49 -20.08 4.69
N ASP A 126 3.27 -20.52 5.94
CA ASP A 126 2.35 -21.61 6.28
C ASP A 126 0.87 -21.25 6.06
N LEU A 127 0.58 -19.96 5.89
CA LEU A 127 -0.79 -19.45 5.74
C LEU A 127 -1.20 -19.28 4.28
N LYS A 128 -0.34 -19.61 3.32
CA LYS A 128 -0.51 -19.29 1.89
C LYS A 128 -1.84 -19.79 1.29
N ASP A 129 -2.27 -20.99 1.68
CA ASP A 129 -3.47 -21.62 1.14
C ASP A 129 -4.71 -21.39 2.04
N ARG A 130 -4.56 -20.70 3.19
CA ARG A 130 -5.67 -20.36 4.08
C ARG A 130 -6.48 -19.21 3.53
N SER A 131 -7.78 -19.25 3.75
CA SER A 131 -8.66 -18.12 3.42
C SER A 131 -8.27 -16.89 4.25
N PHE A 132 -8.17 -15.74 3.60
CA PHE A 132 -7.85 -14.47 4.25
C PHE A 132 -8.82 -14.13 5.39
N LEU A 133 -10.10 -14.47 5.24
CA LEU A 133 -11.10 -14.25 6.28
C LEU A 133 -10.89 -15.10 7.55
N GLN A 134 -10.14 -16.19 7.44
CA GLN A 134 -9.84 -17.07 8.58
C GLN A 134 -8.55 -16.67 9.30
N LEU A 135 -7.84 -15.70 8.78
CA LEU A 135 -6.62 -15.18 9.39
C LEU A 135 -6.96 -14.17 10.49
N SER A 136 -6.13 -14.12 11.52
CA SER A 136 -6.18 -13.03 12.51
C SER A 136 -5.92 -11.68 11.85
N SER A 137 -6.36 -10.60 12.48
CA SER A 137 -6.13 -9.24 11.96
C SER A 137 -4.64 -8.93 11.74
N GLY A 138 -3.77 -9.45 12.61
CA GLY A 138 -2.32 -9.33 12.46
C GLY A 138 -1.79 -10.09 11.25
N GLU A 139 -2.21 -11.35 11.05
CA GLU A 139 -1.83 -12.15 9.89
C GLU A 139 -2.34 -11.52 8.58
N GLN A 140 -3.59 -11.03 8.57
CA GLN A 140 -4.14 -10.29 7.44
C GLN A 140 -3.28 -9.07 7.09
N ARG A 141 -2.81 -8.34 8.10
CA ARG A 141 -1.93 -7.18 7.89
C ARG A 141 -0.59 -7.60 7.28
N LEU A 142 0.02 -8.70 7.73
CA LEU A 142 1.26 -9.24 7.17
C LEU A 142 1.07 -9.67 5.70
N VAL A 143 -0.06 -10.28 5.36
CA VAL A 143 -0.41 -10.61 3.97
C VAL A 143 -0.48 -9.35 3.09
N LEU A 144 -1.10 -8.27 3.58
CA LEU A 144 -1.18 -7.01 2.83
C LEU A 144 0.17 -6.29 2.72
N LEU A 145 1.05 -6.44 3.71
CA LEU A 145 2.43 -5.98 3.60
C LEU A 145 3.16 -6.78 2.51
N ALA A 146 3.12 -8.12 2.55
CA ALA A 146 3.70 -8.95 1.49
C ALA A 146 3.18 -8.56 0.10
N ARG A 147 1.87 -8.28 -0.03
CA ARG A 147 1.25 -7.77 -1.26
C ARG A 147 1.86 -6.44 -1.74
N ALA A 148 2.17 -5.54 -0.84
CA ALA A 148 2.75 -4.25 -1.21
C ALA A 148 4.22 -4.38 -1.65
N PHE A 149 4.94 -5.35 -1.08
CA PHE A 149 6.35 -5.59 -1.38
C PHE A 149 6.59 -6.45 -2.62
N VAL A 150 5.65 -7.34 -3.00
CA VAL A 150 5.84 -8.36 -4.05
C VAL A 150 6.22 -7.79 -5.41
N LYS A 151 5.87 -6.55 -5.70
CA LYS A 151 6.20 -5.84 -6.93
C LYS A 151 7.48 -5.00 -6.85
N GLU A 152 8.20 -5.04 -5.72
CA GLU A 152 9.42 -4.28 -5.46
C GLU A 152 9.25 -2.77 -5.78
N PRO A 153 8.36 -2.08 -5.08
CA PRO A 153 7.98 -0.72 -5.42
C PRO A 153 9.14 0.28 -5.22
N ASP A 154 9.20 1.31 -6.07
CA ASP A 154 10.13 2.43 -5.89
C ASP A 154 9.78 3.31 -4.68
N LEU A 155 8.50 3.37 -4.31
CA LEU A 155 7.97 4.09 -3.16
C LEU A 155 7.03 3.19 -2.37
N LEU A 156 7.30 3.03 -1.09
CA LEU A 156 6.44 2.30 -0.17
C LEU A 156 5.74 3.29 0.77
N ILE A 157 4.41 3.25 0.79
CA ILE A 157 3.56 4.08 1.65
C ILE A 157 2.82 3.18 2.62
N LEU A 158 3.03 3.41 3.91
CA LEU A 158 2.46 2.64 5.00
C LEU A 158 1.59 3.56 5.87
N ASP A 159 0.28 3.47 5.72
CA ASP A 159 -0.68 4.19 6.55
C ASP A 159 -1.15 3.26 7.69
N GLU A 160 -0.73 3.58 8.90
CA GLU A 160 -0.97 2.79 10.13
C GLU A 160 -0.60 1.29 9.99
N PRO A 161 0.60 0.94 9.48
CA PRO A 161 0.93 -0.45 9.12
C PRO A 161 0.95 -1.39 10.32
N LEU A 162 1.21 -0.87 11.52
CA LEU A 162 1.33 -1.65 12.76
C LEU A 162 0.03 -1.64 13.60
N HIS A 163 -1.01 -0.97 13.12
CA HIS A 163 -2.28 -0.93 13.84
C HIS A 163 -2.89 -2.34 13.92
N GLY A 164 -3.26 -2.77 15.12
CA GLY A 164 -3.84 -4.11 15.35
C GLY A 164 -2.84 -5.26 15.35
N LEU A 165 -1.54 -5.01 15.18
CA LEU A 165 -0.50 -6.03 15.36
C LEU A 165 -0.19 -6.22 16.84
N ASP A 166 -0.08 -7.48 17.26
CA ASP A 166 0.51 -7.85 18.55
C ASP A 166 2.04 -7.64 18.55
N THR A 167 2.65 -7.75 19.73
CA THR A 167 4.10 -7.52 19.91
C THR A 167 4.94 -8.41 18.99
N ARG A 168 4.58 -9.69 18.85
CA ARG A 168 5.31 -10.66 18.04
C ARG A 168 5.29 -10.29 16.55
N ASN A 169 4.14 -9.90 16.03
CA ASN A 169 3.98 -9.50 14.64
C ASN A 169 4.62 -8.14 14.35
N ARG A 170 4.65 -7.22 15.34
CA ARG A 170 5.40 -5.95 15.22
C ARG A 170 6.90 -6.16 15.09
N GLU A 171 7.47 -7.11 15.84
CA GLU A 171 8.88 -7.45 15.75
C GLU A 171 9.26 -8.03 14.38
N LYS A 172 8.42 -8.89 13.79
CA LYS A 172 8.63 -9.40 12.44
C LYS A 172 8.74 -8.28 11.40
N VAL A 173 7.86 -7.27 11.48
CA VAL A 173 7.87 -6.14 10.52
C VAL A 173 9.06 -5.21 10.73
N ARG A 174 9.57 -5.06 11.96
CA ARG A 174 10.73 -4.21 12.25
C ARG A 174 12.06 -4.79 11.74
N GLY A 175 12.12 -6.09 11.51
CA GLY A 175 13.30 -6.80 11.03
C GLY A 175 13.46 -6.81 9.51
N ILE A 176 12.49 -6.29 8.80
CA ILE A 176 12.44 -6.19 7.32
C ILE A 176 12.77 -4.77 6.90
#